data_eaf30024caaff15f8d7df8715532b082
#
_entry.id   eaf30024caaff15f8d7df8715532b082
#
_cell.length_a   1.000
_cell.length_b   1.000
_cell.length_c   1.000
_cell.angle_alpha   90.00
_cell.angle_beta   90.00
_cell.angle_gamma   90.00
#
_symmetry.space_group_name_H-M   'P 1'
#
loop_
_entity.id
_entity.type
_entity.pdbx_description
1 polymer ?
#
loop_
_entity_poly.entity_id
_entity_poly.type
_entity_poly.pdbx_seq_one_letter_code
_entity_poly.pdbx_strand_id
1 'polypeptide(L)'
;MLPAKKLSGCLRKPAGVLCEFLSTAFGMPIYTGVAMSVRTVFLARLFGLYCIIIAAAMLPQPEAFVTIVHTFVADAPLVLIAGVFTLFGGLAIVLLHNYWSGGALPVIITLLGWLTLIKAVVLLVLPSTRLVAVYGGVSQTHILISGVLTLLLGIYLTVAGFRSSLDK
;
A
#
# COMPACT_ATOMS: atom_id res chain seq x y z
N MET A 1 -16.71 -42.92 10.14
CA MET A 1 -17.86 -42.22 10.73
C MET A 1 -17.37 -40.93 11.36
N LEU A 2 -17.51 -39.80 10.69
CA LEU A 2 -17.16 -38.46 11.18
C LEU A 2 -18.44 -37.71 11.53
N PRO A 3 -18.54 -36.99 12.66
CA PRO A 3 -19.80 -36.44 13.16
C PRO A 3 -20.22 -35.21 12.30
N ALA A 4 -21.44 -35.29 11.80
CA ALA A 4 -22.16 -34.35 10.93
C ALA A 4 -22.54 -33.00 11.58
N LYS A 5 -21.87 -32.53 12.63
CA LYS A 5 -22.33 -31.38 13.43
C LYS A 5 -21.56 -30.08 13.23
N LYS A 6 -20.71 -30.00 12.20
CA LYS A 6 -19.88 -28.80 11.96
C LYS A 6 -20.20 -28.04 10.65
N LEU A 7 -21.23 -28.45 9.92
CA LEU A 7 -21.57 -27.85 8.60
C LEU A 7 -22.71 -26.82 8.63
N SER A 8 -23.35 -26.58 9.78
CA SER A 8 -24.55 -25.74 9.84
C SER A 8 -24.31 -24.21 9.99
N GLY A 9 -23.07 -23.79 10.14
CA GLY A 9 -22.72 -22.36 10.35
C GLY A 9 -22.38 -21.56 9.08
N CYS A 10 -22.14 -22.21 7.97
CA CYS A 10 -21.57 -21.55 6.77
C CYS A 10 -22.61 -21.13 5.70
N LEU A 11 -23.87 -21.53 5.87
CA LEU A 11 -24.91 -21.39 4.83
C LEU A 11 -25.75 -20.09 4.91
N ARG A 12 -25.34 -19.07 5.67
CA ARG A 12 -26.21 -17.90 5.93
C ARG A 12 -25.73 -16.54 5.42
N LYS A 13 -24.73 -16.45 4.51
CA LYS A 13 -24.39 -15.17 3.89
C LYS A 13 -24.14 -15.34 2.39
N PRO A 14 -24.76 -14.51 1.53
CA PRO A 14 -24.56 -14.57 0.07
C PRO A 14 -23.11 -14.33 -0.38
N ALA A 15 -22.27 -13.82 0.51
CA ALA A 15 -20.81 -13.67 0.29
C ALA A 15 -20.04 -15.00 0.27
N GLY A 16 -20.61 -16.10 0.78
CA GLY A 16 -19.95 -17.42 0.84
C GLY A 16 -19.75 -18.04 -0.55
N VAL A 17 -20.72 -17.90 -1.42
CA VAL A 17 -20.69 -18.50 -2.79
C VAL A 17 -19.66 -17.80 -3.68
N LEU A 18 -19.53 -16.47 -3.56
CA LEU A 18 -18.53 -15.71 -4.31
C LEU A 18 -17.11 -16.02 -3.80
N CYS A 19 -16.98 -16.24 -2.49
CA CYS A 19 -15.71 -16.60 -1.86
C CYS A 19 -15.25 -18.00 -2.25
N GLU A 20 -16.17 -18.95 -2.37
CA GLU A 20 -15.90 -20.31 -2.81
C GLU A 20 -15.54 -20.38 -4.30
N PHE A 21 -16.22 -19.59 -5.13
CA PHE A 21 -15.92 -19.47 -6.56
C PHE A 21 -14.52 -18.87 -6.80
N LEU A 22 -14.16 -17.81 -6.05
CA LEU A 22 -12.82 -17.18 -6.15
C LEU A 22 -11.72 -18.11 -5.61
N SER A 23 -12.02 -18.92 -4.60
CA SER A 23 -11.09 -19.92 -4.07
C SER A 23 -10.78 -21.01 -5.11
N THR A 24 -11.78 -21.46 -5.83
CA THR A 24 -11.63 -22.50 -6.85
C THR A 24 -10.96 -21.97 -8.11
N ALA A 25 -11.27 -20.74 -8.50
CA ALA A 25 -10.71 -20.11 -9.70
C ALA A 25 -9.24 -19.67 -9.54
N PHE A 26 -8.82 -19.31 -8.31
CA PHE A 26 -7.47 -18.78 -8.03
C PHE A 26 -6.61 -19.69 -7.13
N GLY A 27 -7.09 -20.86 -6.74
CA GLY A 27 -6.32 -21.81 -5.90
C GLY A 27 -5.91 -21.26 -4.53
N MET A 28 -6.68 -20.32 -3.97
CA MET A 28 -6.34 -19.65 -2.72
C MET A 28 -7.01 -20.30 -1.53
N PRO A 29 -6.27 -20.83 -0.54
CA PRO A 29 -6.85 -21.35 0.68
C PRO A 29 -7.52 -20.20 1.47
N ILE A 30 -8.82 -20.36 1.76
CA ILE A 30 -9.58 -19.42 2.61
C ILE A 30 -9.22 -19.76 4.06
N TYR A 31 -8.32 -18.97 4.66
CA TYR A 31 -8.07 -19.04 6.10
C TYR A 31 -9.05 -18.11 6.82
N THR A 32 -10.15 -18.66 7.27
CA THR A 32 -11.05 -18.04 8.24
C THR A 32 -10.49 -18.20 9.66
N GLY A 33 -9.67 -17.27 10.06
CA GLY A 33 -9.15 -17.25 11.44
C GLY A 33 -8.02 -16.23 11.56
N VAL A 34 -7.99 -15.49 12.61
CA VAL A 34 -7.13 -14.37 13.06
C VAL A 34 -5.60 -14.48 12.77
N ALA A 35 -5.16 -15.42 11.98
CA ALA A 35 -3.80 -15.46 11.44
C ALA A 35 -3.67 -14.38 10.37
N MET A 36 -2.87 -13.35 10.64
CA MET A 36 -2.46 -12.36 9.63
C MET A 36 -2.02 -13.11 8.37
N SER A 37 -2.67 -12.83 7.25
CA SER A 37 -2.36 -13.45 5.97
C SER A 37 -0.86 -13.29 5.69
N VAL A 38 -0.19 -14.35 5.25
CA VAL A 38 1.23 -14.32 4.83
C VAL A 38 1.49 -13.16 3.87
N ARG A 39 0.51 -12.80 3.06
CA ARG A 39 0.54 -11.65 2.14
C ARG A 39 0.60 -10.31 2.87
N THR A 40 -0.18 -10.13 3.95
CA THR A 40 -0.16 -8.91 4.76
C THR A 40 1.20 -8.69 5.39
N VAL A 41 1.79 -9.75 5.95
CA VAL A 41 3.12 -9.70 6.57
C VAL A 41 4.20 -9.39 5.53
N PHE A 42 4.13 -10.02 4.37
CA PHE A 42 5.06 -9.76 3.26
C PHE A 42 4.97 -8.31 2.79
N LEU A 43 3.75 -7.81 2.54
CA LEU A 43 3.52 -6.42 2.11
C LEU A 43 3.98 -5.42 3.18
N ALA A 44 3.71 -5.68 4.46
CA ALA A 44 4.16 -4.82 5.55
C ALA A 44 5.69 -4.71 5.60
N ARG A 45 6.41 -5.81 5.44
CA ARG A 45 7.88 -5.81 5.38
C ARG A 45 8.41 -5.11 4.15
N LEU A 46 7.82 -5.39 2.98
CA LEU A 46 8.21 -4.76 1.73
C LEU A 46 8.04 -3.25 1.78
N PHE A 47 6.85 -2.76 2.16
CA PHE A 47 6.59 -1.33 2.28
C PHE A 47 7.38 -0.68 3.42
N GLY A 48 7.54 -1.38 4.54
CA GLY A 48 8.33 -0.88 5.65
C GLY A 48 9.77 -0.63 5.25
N LEU A 49 10.45 -1.61 4.64
CA LEU A 49 11.81 -1.47 4.15
C LEU A 49 11.92 -0.41 3.05
N TYR A 50 10.98 -0.38 2.10
CA TYR A 50 10.93 0.64 1.06
C TYR A 50 10.85 2.05 1.65
N CYS A 51 9.96 2.29 2.61
CA CYS A 51 9.83 3.58 3.28
C CYS A 51 11.10 3.99 4.03
N ILE A 52 11.77 3.05 4.72
CA ILE A 52 13.03 3.33 5.42
C ILE A 52 14.11 3.74 4.43
N ILE A 53 14.27 3.03 3.32
CA ILE A 53 15.28 3.33 2.29
C ILE A 53 15.03 4.71 1.68
N ILE A 54 13.78 5.01 1.30
CA ILE A 54 13.42 6.31 0.73
C ILE A 54 13.66 7.44 1.74
N ALA A 55 13.23 7.26 2.99
CA ALA A 55 13.45 8.26 4.04
C ALA A 55 14.95 8.49 4.31
N ALA A 56 15.74 7.41 4.33
CA ALA A 56 17.20 7.51 4.49
C ALA A 56 17.86 8.24 3.31
N ALA A 57 17.31 8.19 2.12
CA ALA A 57 17.78 8.97 0.98
C ALA A 57 17.33 10.44 1.05
N MET A 58 16.10 10.73 1.51
CA MET A 58 15.54 12.08 1.54
C MET A 58 16.11 12.96 2.65
N LEU A 59 16.35 12.41 3.84
CA LEU A 59 16.71 13.19 5.03
C LEU A 59 18.09 13.86 4.93
N PRO A 60 19.15 13.23 4.37
CA PRO A 60 20.46 13.87 4.27
C PRO A 60 20.54 14.99 3.25
N GLN A 61 19.69 14.96 2.20
CA GLN A 61 19.78 15.89 1.07
C GLN A 61 18.40 16.42 0.65
N PRO A 62 17.68 17.14 1.53
CA PRO A 62 16.32 17.60 1.25
C PRO A 62 16.26 18.59 0.09
N GLU A 63 17.29 19.42 -0.14
CA GLU A 63 17.37 20.37 -1.26
C GLU A 63 17.45 19.66 -2.61
N ALA A 64 18.22 18.57 -2.69
CA ALA A 64 18.30 17.76 -3.90
C ALA A 64 16.92 17.17 -4.25
N PHE A 65 16.18 16.70 -3.23
CA PHE A 65 14.83 16.16 -3.43
C PHE A 65 13.82 17.24 -3.85
N VAL A 66 13.92 18.47 -3.35
CA VAL A 66 13.12 19.61 -3.85
C VAL A 66 13.35 19.79 -5.35
N THR A 67 14.61 19.83 -5.76
CA THR A 67 14.99 19.97 -7.17
C THR A 67 14.47 18.82 -8.01
N ILE A 68 14.61 17.58 -7.53
CA ILE A 68 14.09 16.38 -8.21
C ILE A 68 12.56 16.47 -8.38
N VAL A 69 11.80 16.88 -7.36
CA VAL A 69 10.35 17.03 -7.45
C VAL A 69 9.97 18.08 -8.49
N HIS A 70 10.61 19.24 -8.48
CA HIS A 70 10.31 20.31 -9.44
C HIS A 70 10.63 19.89 -10.87
N THR A 71 11.78 19.25 -11.10
CA THR A 71 12.17 18.75 -12.42
C THR A 71 11.23 17.65 -12.90
N PHE A 72 10.88 16.73 -11.99
CA PHE A 72 9.96 15.62 -12.28
C PHE A 72 8.60 16.10 -12.76
N VAL A 73 7.96 17.06 -12.05
CA VAL A 73 6.62 17.52 -12.41
C VAL A 73 6.61 18.41 -13.67
N ALA A 74 7.75 18.96 -14.03
CA ALA A 74 7.91 19.74 -15.26
C ALA A 74 8.04 18.86 -16.51
N ASP A 75 8.50 17.61 -16.36
CA ASP A 75 8.71 16.65 -17.44
C ASP A 75 7.45 15.78 -17.65
N ALA A 76 6.60 16.16 -18.62
CA ALA A 76 5.34 15.47 -18.88
C ALA A 76 5.51 13.98 -19.26
N PRO A 77 6.45 13.55 -20.12
CA PRO A 77 6.74 12.14 -20.37
C PRO A 77 7.09 11.36 -19.10
N LEU A 78 7.91 11.92 -18.24
CA LEU A 78 8.33 11.27 -16.99
C LEU A 78 7.16 11.11 -16.01
N VAL A 79 6.32 12.15 -15.89
CA VAL A 79 5.09 12.11 -15.09
C VAL A 79 4.13 11.05 -15.61
N LEU A 80 3.95 10.93 -16.92
CA LEU A 80 3.09 9.90 -17.51
C LEU A 80 3.58 8.50 -17.19
N ILE A 81 4.87 8.23 -17.42
CA ILE A 81 5.47 6.92 -17.12
C ILE A 81 5.32 6.57 -15.65
N ALA A 82 5.69 7.50 -14.76
CA ALA A 82 5.57 7.30 -13.33
C ALA A 82 4.09 7.13 -12.88
N GLY A 83 3.17 7.89 -13.47
CA GLY A 83 1.73 7.77 -13.23
C GLY A 83 1.21 6.38 -13.57
N VAL A 84 1.58 5.81 -14.73
CA VAL A 84 1.19 4.47 -15.16
C VAL A 84 1.73 3.39 -14.21
N PHE A 85 3.02 3.45 -13.85
CA PHE A 85 3.60 2.49 -12.90
C PHE A 85 3.00 2.62 -11.50
N THR A 86 2.75 3.84 -11.03
CA THR A 86 2.10 4.08 -9.73
C THR A 86 0.65 3.60 -9.74
N LEU A 87 -0.08 3.79 -10.86
CA LEU A 87 -1.44 3.28 -11.02
C LEU A 87 -1.47 1.75 -10.94
N PHE A 88 -0.58 1.10 -11.68
CA PHE A 88 -0.47 -0.36 -11.66
C PHE A 88 -0.15 -0.89 -10.25
N GLY A 89 0.81 -0.28 -9.57
CA GLY A 89 1.15 -0.63 -8.19
C GLY A 89 0.00 -0.40 -7.21
N GLY A 90 -0.66 0.76 -7.27
CA GLY A 90 -1.82 1.08 -6.42
C GLY A 90 -2.99 0.13 -6.65
N LEU A 91 -3.29 -0.16 -7.92
CA LEU A 91 -4.36 -1.10 -8.29
C LEU A 91 -4.04 -2.53 -7.82
N ALA A 92 -2.79 -2.97 -7.99
CA ALA A 92 -2.35 -4.27 -7.52
C ALA A 92 -2.53 -4.40 -5.99
N ILE A 93 -2.16 -3.37 -5.21
CA ILE A 93 -2.34 -3.38 -3.76
C ILE A 93 -3.82 -3.45 -3.40
N VAL A 94 -4.66 -2.58 -3.99
CA VAL A 94 -6.10 -2.52 -3.69
C VAL A 94 -6.80 -3.82 -4.07
N LEU A 95 -6.47 -4.44 -5.21
CA LEU A 95 -7.08 -5.69 -5.65
C LEU A 95 -6.61 -6.90 -4.83
N LEU A 96 -5.34 -6.93 -4.46
CA LEU A 96 -4.76 -8.06 -3.71
C LEU A 96 -4.98 -7.95 -2.20
N HIS A 97 -5.18 -6.73 -1.69
CA HIS A 97 -5.20 -6.46 -0.25
C HIS A 97 -6.22 -5.36 0.12
N ASN A 98 -7.50 -5.70 0.06
CA ASN A 98 -8.59 -4.80 0.47
C ASN A 98 -9.26 -5.31 1.75
N TYR A 99 -8.51 -5.31 2.86
CA TYR A 99 -9.00 -5.76 4.16
C TYR A 99 -9.19 -4.58 5.11
N TRP A 100 -10.44 -4.32 5.50
CA TRP A 100 -10.84 -3.26 6.44
C TRP A 100 -10.99 -3.75 7.88
N SER A 101 -10.74 -5.04 8.16
CA SER A 101 -10.87 -5.68 9.47
C SER A 101 -9.69 -6.59 9.75
N GLY A 102 -9.36 -6.82 11.03
CA GLY A 102 -8.29 -7.73 11.42
C GLY A 102 -7.05 -7.05 12.01
N GLY A 103 -7.17 -5.78 12.46
CA GLY A 103 -6.10 -5.06 13.14
C GLY A 103 -5.56 -3.86 12.36
N ALA A 104 -4.62 -3.12 12.96
CA ALA A 104 -4.10 -1.87 12.40
C ALA A 104 -3.27 -2.08 11.11
N LEU A 105 -2.49 -3.15 11.03
CA LEU A 105 -1.60 -3.42 9.88
C LEU A 105 -2.36 -3.58 8.55
N PRO A 106 -3.37 -4.48 8.42
CA PRO A 106 -4.07 -4.62 7.15
C PRO A 106 -4.79 -3.33 6.73
N VAL A 107 -5.33 -2.57 7.68
CA VAL A 107 -5.99 -1.28 7.40
C VAL A 107 -4.99 -0.25 6.87
N ILE A 108 -3.81 -0.14 7.46
CA ILE A 108 -2.76 0.80 6.99
C ILE A 108 -2.31 0.44 5.58
N ILE A 109 -2.09 -0.85 5.26
CA ILE A 109 -1.70 -1.29 3.92
C ILE A 109 -2.80 -0.98 2.91
N THR A 110 -4.07 -1.21 3.26
CA THR A 110 -5.22 -0.87 2.41
C THR A 110 -5.29 0.64 2.15
N LEU A 111 -5.11 1.48 3.18
CA LEU A 111 -5.08 2.94 3.05
C LEU A 111 -3.92 3.40 2.15
N LEU A 112 -2.73 2.83 2.33
CA LEU A 112 -1.58 3.12 1.45
C LEU A 112 -1.88 2.77 -0.02
N GLY A 113 -2.54 1.64 -0.27
CA GLY A 113 -2.99 1.26 -1.61
C GLY A 113 -3.95 2.29 -2.22
N TRP A 114 -4.97 2.72 -1.48
CA TRP A 114 -5.92 3.73 -1.92
C TRP A 114 -5.27 5.10 -2.15
N LEU A 115 -4.41 5.55 -1.24
CA LEU A 115 -3.67 6.81 -1.40
C LEU A 115 -2.76 6.78 -2.63
N THR A 116 -2.08 5.65 -2.87
CA THR A 116 -1.24 5.46 -4.05
C THR A 116 -2.07 5.50 -5.34
N LEU A 117 -3.25 4.86 -5.33
CA LEU A 117 -4.17 4.87 -6.47
C LEU A 117 -4.67 6.27 -6.77
N ILE A 118 -5.13 7.03 -5.77
CA ILE A 118 -5.58 8.41 -5.93
C ILE A 118 -4.45 9.28 -6.47
N LYS A 119 -3.24 9.17 -5.90
CA LYS A 119 -2.06 9.89 -6.39
C LYS A 119 -1.76 9.59 -7.85
N ALA A 120 -1.85 8.32 -8.26
CA ALA A 120 -1.61 7.91 -9.65
C ALA A 120 -2.64 8.53 -10.60
N VAL A 121 -3.93 8.53 -10.23
CA VAL A 121 -4.99 9.16 -11.02
C VAL A 121 -4.74 10.66 -11.15
N VAL A 122 -4.35 11.33 -10.07
CA VAL A 122 -3.99 12.76 -10.10
C VAL A 122 -2.83 13.02 -11.07
N LEU A 123 -1.77 12.21 -11.04
CA LEU A 123 -0.63 12.35 -11.94
C LEU A 123 -1.01 12.15 -13.41
N LEU A 124 -1.96 11.26 -13.71
CA LEU A 124 -2.38 10.96 -15.09
C LEU A 124 -3.41 11.96 -15.64
N VAL A 125 -4.30 12.47 -14.79
CA VAL A 125 -5.42 13.33 -15.21
C VAL A 125 -5.01 14.81 -15.26
N LEU A 126 -4.15 15.24 -14.33
CA LEU A 126 -3.74 16.64 -14.28
C LEU A 126 -2.65 16.94 -15.34
N PRO A 127 -2.81 17.99 -16.13
CA PRO A 127 -1.76 18.46 -17.02
C PRO A 127 -0.54 18.94 -16.21
N SER A 128 0.65 18.81 -16.78
CA SER A 128 1.92 19.19 -16.15
C SER A 128 1.92 20.62 -15.60
N THR A 129 1.27 21.56 -16.28
CA THR A 129 1.11 22.96 -15.81
C THR A 129 0.41 23.07 -14.46
N ARG A 130 -0.61 22.25 -14.23
CA ARG A 130 -1.31 22.18 -12.93
C ARG A 130 -0.49 21.46 -11.87
N LEU A 131 0.22 20.43 -12.25
CA LEU A 131 1.14 19.73 -11.34
C LEU A 131 2.25 20.67 -10.87
N VAL A 132 2.85 21.43 -11.76
CA VAL A 132 3.85 22.44 -11.39
C VAL A 132 3.27 23.49 -10.44
N ALA A 133 2.03 23.93 -10.66
CA ALA A 133 1.37 24.88 -9.74
C ALA A 133 1.15 24.29 -8.34
N VAL A 134 0.77 23.02 -8.24
CA VAL A 134 0.52 22.33 -6.95
C VAL A 134 1.83 22.00 -6.24
N TYR A 135 2.82 21.48 -6.95
CA TYR A 135 4.10 21.03 -6.38
C TYR A 135 5.19 22.11 -6.35
N GLY A 136 4.97 23.25 -7.04
CA GLY A 136 5.90 24.37 -7.05
C GLY A 136 6.11 25.05 -5.69
N GLY A 137 5.14 24.86 -4.74
CA GLY A 137 5.27 25.31 -3.36
C GLY A 137 6.00 24.33 -2.42
N VAL A 138 6.50 23.20 -2.93
CA VAL A 138 7.24 22.24 -2.12
C VAL A 138 8.58 22.83 -1.71
N SER A 139 8.77 23.01 -0.40
CA SER A 139 9.99 23.51 0.22
C SER A 139 10.77 22.41 0.90
N GLN A 140 12.02 22.69 1.28
CA GLN A 140 12.87 21.82 2.07
C GLN A 140 12.17 21.31 3.34
N THR A 141 11.41 22.17 4.01
CA THR A 141 10.67 21.82 5.23
C THR A 141 9.62 20.74 4.95
N HIS A 142 8.90 20.83 3.82
CA HIS A 142 7.93 19.80 3.42
C HIS A 142 8.60 18.45 3.16
N ILE A 143 9.77 18.46 2.52
CA ILE A 143 10.56 17.23 2.29
C ILE A 143 11.03 16.62 3.62
N LEU A 144 11.52 17.42 4.56
CA LEU A 144 11.95 16.94 5.88
C LEU A 144 10.79 16.34 6.67
N ILE A 145 9.65 17.04 6.73
CA ILE A 145 8.47 16.55 7.44
C ILE A 145 7.97 15.23 6.82
N SER A 146 7.87 15.17 5.49
CA SER A 146 7.44 13.96 4.79
C SER A 146 8.44 12.81 4.97
N GLY A 147 9.73 13.10 4.96
CA GLY A 147 10.80 12.13 5.22
C GLY A 147 10.72 11.52 6.61
N VAL A 148 10.52 12.35 7.65
CA VAL A 148 10.36 11.88 9.04
C VAL A 148 9.10 11.03 9.19
N LEU A 149 7.97 11.47 8.64
CA LEU A 149 6.72 10.70 8.68
C LEU A 149 6.86 9.36 7.95
N THR A 150 7.51 9.36 6.78
CA THR A 150 7.79 8.14 6.02
C THR A 150 8.71 7.20 6.78
N LEU A 151 9.72 7.72 7.50
CA LEU A 151 10.61 6.92 8.33
C LEU A 151 9.85 6.26 9.48
N LEU A 152 9.04 7.01 10.21
CA LEU A 152 8.23 6.49 11.32
C LEU A 152 7.27 5.40 10.85
N LEU A 153 6.59 5.64 9.73
CA LEU A 153 5.71 4.66 9.11
C LEU A 153 6.47 3.40 8.68
N GLY A 154 7.64 3.57 8.08
CA GLY A 154 8.51 2.46 7.67
C GLY A 154 8.98 1.60 8.85
N ILE A 155 9.42 2.22 9.94
CA ILE A 155 9.81 1.54 11.17
C ILE A 155 8.61 0.77 11.74
N TYR A 156 7.45 1.42 11.86
CA TYR A 156 6.23 0.78 12.37
C TYR A 156 5.85 -0.45 11.56
N LEU A 157 5.76 -0.34 10.23
CA LEU A 157 5.39 -1.44 9.34
C LEU A 157 6.41 -2.58 9.38
N THR A 158 7.70 -2.26 9.46
CA THR A 158 8.76 -3.26 9.55
C THR A 158 8.67 -4.02 10.87
N VAL A 159 8.65 -3.32 12.00
CA VAL A 159 8.57 -3.95 13.33
C VAL A 159 7.31 -4.79 13.48
N ALA A 160 6.16 -4.25 13.09
CA ALA A 160 4.90 -4.96 13.17
C ALA A 160 4.85 -6.17 12.22
N GLY A 161 5.43 -6.05 11.01
CA GLY A 161 5.54 -7.16 10.05
C GLY A 161 6.49 -8.29 10.52
N PHE A 162 7.54 -7.97 11.30
CA PHE A 162 8.42 -9.00 11.87
C PHE A 162 7.83 -9.63 13.13
N ARG A 163 7.19 -8.86 14.02
CA ARG A 163 6.56 -9.39 15.25
C ARG A 163 5.45 -10.40 14.95
N SER A 164 4.60 -10.11 13.98
CA SER A 164 3.52 -11.02 13.59
C SER A 164 3.98 -12.37 13.00
N SER A 165 5.28 -12.52 12.73
CA SER A 165 5.88 -13.79 12.29
C SER A 165 6.43 -14.63 13.45
N LEU A 166 6.64 -14.04 14.61
CA LEU A 166 7.18 -14.74 15.78
C LEU A 166 6.09 -15.42 16.63
N ASP A 167 4.82 -15.03 16.43
CA ASP A 167 3.66 -15.59 17.12
C ASP A 167 3.08 -16.82 16.40
N LYS A 168 3.82 -17.46 15.49
CA LYS A 168 3.53 -18.74 14.83
C LYS A 168 4.44 -19.84 15.34
#